data_6416a1f6f88b2d4fe3dd4b2bc2543e9c
#
_entry.id   6416a1f6f88b2d4fe3dd4b2bc2543e9c
#
_cell.length_a   1.000
_cell.length_b   1.000
_cell.length_c   1.000
_cell.angle_alpha   90.00
_cell.angle_beta   90.00
_cell.angle_gamma   90.00
#
_symmetry.space_group_name_H-M   'P 1'
#
loop_
_entity.id
_entity.type
_entity.pdbx_description
1 polymer ?
#
loop_
_entity_poly.entity_id
_entity_poly.type
_entity_poly.pdbx_seq_one_letter_code
_entity_poly.pdbx_strand_id
1 'polypeptide(L)'
;MWLQVQFTVAFNSWYGRFYNLLQTSADYKDNPQEGIDLFYENLTSLSYITNNFTGDPSFTVLAFPYIVIAVFTSWFTSIYGLRWRQAITFNYIPRWRTVEVEIEGASQRIQEDCNRFARIVESLGLQIVRSIMTLIAFIPILWGLSDKVAIPFLQDINGSLVWVALVVSVGGLIISWFVGWFLPGLEYNNQKVEAAFRKDLVLGEDDKINYAQPEKLWELFLGIRFNYQRLYLHYGYFNAWMNTYDQIMVVVPYLVVGPGLFSGAILLGTVVQVSNAFQRVHGGFSLFLHNWTTITELRSIWKRLHEFESNLIKYETTEEKT
;
A
#
# COMPACT_ATOMS: atom_id res chain seq x y z
N MET A 1 -13.28 -5.36 6.27
CA MET A 1 -12.39 -5.36 5.09
C MET A 1 -13.01 -6.05 3.87
N TRP A 2 -13.42 -7.32 3.95
CA TRP A 2 -14.06 -7.99 2.79
C TRP A 2 -15.28 -7.23 2.26
N LEU A 3 -16.18 -6.79 3.15
CA LEU A 3 -17.33 -5.96 2.76
C LEU A 3 -16.91 -4.68 2.03
N GLN A 4 -15.85 -4.01 2.45
CA GLN A 4 -15.34 -2.83 1.74
C GLN A 4 -14.91 -3.15 0.32
N VAL A 5 -14.27 -4.32 0.12
CA VAL A 5 -13.90 -4.77 -1.23
C VAL A 5 -15.14 -5.06 -2.06
N GLN A 6 -16.18 -5.68 -1.49
CA GLN A 6 -17.45 -5.90 -2.19
C GLN A 6 -18.13 -4.59 -2.58
N PHE A 7 -18.14 -3.57 -1.72
CA PHE A 7 -18.61 -2.24 -2.10
C PHE A 7 -17.76 -1.62 -3.21
N THR A 8 -16.43 -1.86 -3.23
CA THR A 8 -15.58 -1.38 -4.33
C THR A 8 -15.93 -2.06 -5.66
N VAL A 9 -16.29 -3.36 -5.63
CA VAL A 9 -16.83 -4.07 -6.79
C VAL A 9 -18.18 -3.46 -7.23
N ALA A 10 -19.09 -3.21 -6.29
CA ALA A 10 -20.37 -2.58 -6.58
C ALA A 10 -20.20 -1.17 -7.17
N PHE A 11 -19.26 -0.37 -6.67
CA PHE A 11 -18.89 0.91 -7.28
C PHE A 11 -18.39 0.74 -8.72
N ASN A 12 -17.58 -0.29 -8.99
CA ASN A 12 -17.11 -0.55 -10.35
C ASN A 12 -18.28 -0.83 -11.31
N SER A 13 -19.28 -1.60 -10.87
CA SER A 13 -20.51 -1.83 -11.65
C SER A 13 -21.33 -0.56 -11.81
N TRP A 14 -21.46 0.25 -10.75
CA TRP A 14 -22.13 1.54 -10.80
C TRP A 14 -21.46 2.49 -11.80
N TYR A 15 -20.14 2.59 -11.81
CA TYR A 15 -19.40 3.39 -12.81
C TYR A 15 -19.77 2.97 -14.24
N GLY A 16 -19.85 1.67 -14.50
CA GLY A 16 -20.25 1.17 -15.81
C GLY A 16 -21.60 1.69 -16.25
N ARG A 17 -22.62 1.60 -15.39
CA ARG A 17 -23.97 2.08 -15.70
C ARG A 17 -24.02 3.59 -15.86
N PHE A 18 -23.42 4.32 -14.95
CA PHE A 18 -23.41 5.78 -14.94
C PHE A 18 -22.75 6.37 -16.19
N TYR A 19 -21.58 5.85 -16.58
CA TYR A 19 -20.90 6.34 -17.78
C TYR A 19 -21.60 5.92 -19.08
N ASN A 20 -22.31 4.80 -19.09
CA ASN A 20 -23.17 4.44 -20.22
C ASN A 20 -24.32 5.43 -20.35
N LEU A 21 -24.99 5.80 -19.25
CA LEU A 21 -26.05 6.82 -19.26
C LEU A 21 -25.51 8.16 -19.79
N LEU A 22 -24.32 8.58 -19.38
CA LEU A 22 -23.72 9.81 -19.90
C LEU A 22 -23.41 9.73 -21.38
N GLN A 23 -22.96 8.58 -21.89
CA GLN A 23 -22.68 8.38 -23.32
C GLN A 23 -23.98 8.45 -24.16
N THR A 24 -25.07 7.91 -23.66
CA THR A 24 -26.38 7.89 -24.33
C THR A 24 -27.22 9.12 -24.02
N SER A 25 -26.66 10.18 -23.43
CA SER A 25 -27.38 11.42 -23.10
C SER A 25 -28.06 12.09 -24.32
N ALA A 26 -27.54 11.86 -25.52
CA ALA A 26 -28.13 12.35 -26.75
C ALA A 26 -29.51 11.72 -27.09
N ASP A 27 -29.80 10.52 -26.56
CA ASP A 27 -31.05 9.80 -26.78
C ASP A 27 -32.23 10.47 -26.04
N TYR A 28 -31.93 11.31 -25.03
CA TYR A 28 -32.91 12.04 -24.22
C TYR A 28 -33.18 13.45 -24.71
N LYS A 29 -32.73 13.83 -25.93
CA LYS A 29 -32.97 15.19 -26.50
C LYS A 29 -34.44 15.57 -26.62
N ASP A 30 -35.30 14.59 -26.91
CA ASP A 30 -36.73 14.80 -27.07
C ASP A 30 -37.46 14.87 -25.71
N ASN A 31 -36.87 14.28 -24.65
CA ASN A 31 -37.40 14.35 -23.29
C ASN A 31 -36.23 14.55 -22.27
N PRO A 32 -35.67 15.77 -22.18
CA PRO A 32 -34.52 16.03 -21.30
C PRO A 32 -34.80 15.77 -19.83
N GLN A 33 -36.05 15.90 -19.38
CA GLN A 33 -36.41 15.68 -17.98
C GLN A 33 -36.23 14.23 -17.58
N GLU A 34 -36.54 13.27 -18.42
CA GLU A 34 -36.31 11.84 -18.17
C GLU A 34 -34.82 11.53 -17.99
N GLY A 35 -33.96 12.09 -18.84
CA GLY A 35 -32.51 11.94 -18.72
C GLY A 35 -31.97 12.54 -17.42
N ILE A 36 -32.48 13.70 -17.00
CA ILE A 36 -32.13 14.36 -15.73
C ILE A 36 -32.58 13.53 -14.54
N ASP A 37 -33.81 13.01 -14.59
CA ASP A 37 -34.35 12.18 -13.51
C ASP A 37 -33.52 10.89 -13.33
N LEU A 38 -33.17 10.20 -14.41
CA LEU A 38 -32.29 9.03 -14.40
C LEU A 38 -30.87 9.37 -13.88
N PHE A 39 -30.34 10.54 -14.23
CA PHE A 39 -29.05 11.01 -13.74
C PHE A 39 -29.05 11.17 -12.21
N TYR A 40 -30.07 11.87 -11.66
CA TYR A 40 -30.20 12.05 -10.22
C TYR A 40 -30.56 10.74 -9.51
N GLU A 41 -31.37 9.87 -10.14
CA GLU A 41 -31.68 8.55 -9.61
C GLU A 41 -30.40 7.72 -9.42
N ASN A 42 -29.52 7.68 -10.39
CA ASN A 42 -28.23 6.99 -10.27
C ASN A 42 -27.34 7.55 -9.15
N LEU A 43 -27.43 8.83 -8.82
CA LEU A 43 -26.61 9.48 -7.81
C LEU A 43 -27.21 9.36 -6.41
N THR A 44 -28.50 9.66 -6.24
CA THR A 44 -29.07 9.97 -4.92
C THR A 44 -30.26 9.11 -4.51
N SER A 45 -30.86 8.34 -5.43
CA SER A 45 -32.05 7.57 -5.12
C SER A 45 -31.85 6.55 -4.02
N LEU A 46 -32.84 6.45 -3.13
CA LEU A 46 -32.91 5.42 -2.11
C LEU A 46 -33.83 4.25 -2.51
N SER A 47 -34.31 4.23 -3.76
CA SER A 47 -35.26 3.25 -4.29
C SER A 47 -34.80 1.81 -4.08
N TYR A 48 -33.50 1.55 -4.18
CA TYR A 48 -32.90 0.25 -3.90
C TYR A 48 -33.22 -0.27 -2.46
N ILE A 49 -33.19 0.61 -1.47
CA ILE A 49 -33.51 0.26 -0.07
C ILE A 49 -35.02 0.07 0.10
N THR A 50 -35.83 0.96 -0.47
CA THR A 50 -37.29 0.91 -0.35
C THR A 50 -37.91 -0.26 -1.11
N ASN A 51 -37.25 -0.74 -2.17
CA ASN A 51 -37.66 -1.88 -2.99
C ASN A 51 -37.01 -3.21 -2.53
N ASN A 52 -36.78 -3.38 -1.25
CA ASN A 52 -36.23 -4.61 -0.66
C ASN A 52 -34.91 -5.08 -1.30
N PHE A 53 -33.99 -4.15 -1.59
CA PHE A 53 -32.71 -4.41 -2.21
C PHE A 53 -32.77 -5.00 -3.62
N THR A 54 -33.87 -4.72 -4.35
CA THR A 54 -34.01 -5.12 -5.76
C THR A 54 -33.68 -3.95 -6.70
N GLY A 55 -33.05 -4.27 -7.84
CA GLY A 55 -32.63 -3.27 -8.82
C GLY A 55 -31.16 -2.84 -8.65
N ASP A 56 -30.85 -1.67 -9.18
CA ASP A 56 -29.50 -1.13 -9.21
C ASP A 56 -29.30 -0.07 -8.10
N PRO A 57 -28.28 -0.22 -7.25
CA PRO A 57 -28.02 0.75 -6.18
C PRO A 57 -27.47 2.06 -6.76
N SER A 58 -27.92 3.20 -6.20
CA SER A 58 -27.35 4.51 -6.46
C SER A 58 -25.98 4.68 -5.79
N PHE A 59 -25.26 5.74 -6.17
CA PHE A 59 -23.97 6.07 -5.54
C PHE A 59 -24.12 6.27 -4.02
N THR A 60 -25.14 6.99 -3.57
CA THR A 60 -25.37 7.29 -2.14
C THR A 60 -25.60 6.01 -1.33
N VAL A 61 -26.36 5.05 -1.87
CA VAL A 61 -26.63 3.76 -1.23
C VAL A 61 -25.35 2.92 -1.07
N LEU A 62 -24.42 3.06 -1.99
CA LEU A 62 -23.12 2.38 -1.90
C LEU A 62 -22.14 3.15 -1.00
N ALA A 63 -22.11 4.48 -1.10
CA ALA A 63 -21.11 5.31 -0.43
C ALA A 63 -21.30 5.35 1.08
N PHE A 64 -22.53 5.49 1.57
CA PHE A 64 -22.79 5.63 2.98
C PHE A 64 -22.36 4.41 3.80
N PRO A 65 -22.78 3.17 3.50
CA PRO A 65 -22.30 1.98 4.22
C PRO A 65 -20.79 1.77 4.07
N TYR A 66 -20.23 2.05 2.89
CA TYR A 66 -18.79 1.97 2.66
C TYR A 66 -18.01 2.87 3.62
N ILE A 67 -18.44 4.14 3.76
CA ILE A 67 -17.79 5.11 4.68
C ILE A 67 -17.91 4.63 6.12
N VAL A 68 -19.09 4.21 6.55
CA VAL A 68 -19.32 3.70 7.92
C VAL A 68 -18.39 2.52 8.21
N ILE A 69 -18.36 1.53 7.32
CA ILE A 69 -17.49 0.35 7.47
C ILE A 69 -16.01 0.76 7.44
N ALA A 70 -15.61 1.75 6.61
CA ALA A 70 -14.25 2.24 6.56
C ALA A 70 -13.80 2.85 7.89
N VAL A 71 -14.65 3.71 8.47
CA VAL A 71 -14.38 4.36 9.76
C VAL A 71 -14.27 3.32 10.88
N PHE A 72 -15.25 2.41 10.98
CA PHE A 72 -15.19 1.34 11.98
C PHE A 72 -13.97 0.42 11.80
N THR A 73 -13.64 0.05 10.57
CA THR A 73 -12.45 -0.77 10.29
C THR A 73 -11.19 -0.06 10.76
N SER A 74 -11.03 1.22 10.45
CA SER A 74 -9.87 2.02 10.88
C SER A 74 -9.79 2.09 12.40
N TRP A 75 -10.92 2.41 13.07
CA TRP A 75 -10.97 2.53 14.53
C TRP A 75 -10.64 1.21 15.24
N PHE A 76 -11.30 0.11 14.86
CA PHE A 76 -11.02 -1.21 15.44
C PHE A 76 -9.57 -1.64 15.24
N THR A 77 -9.01 -1.34 14.10
CA THR A 77 -7.63 -1.71 13.77
C THR A 77 -6.64 -0.97 14.66
N SER A 78 -6.84 0.33 14.85
CA SER A 78 -5.98 1.13 15.74
C SER A 78 -6.06 0.66 17.19
N ILE A 79 -7.26 0.30 17.69
CA ILE A 79 -7.42 -0.31 19.01
C ILE A 79 -6.70 -1.66 19.08
N TYR A 80 -6.83 -2.48 18.04
CA TYR A 80 -6.18 -3.79 17.99
C TYR A 80 -4.66 -3.66 18.01
N GLY A 81 -4.09 -2.73 17.22
CA GLY A 81 -2.67 -2.41 17.24
C GLY A 81 -2.16 -1.97 18.62
N LEU A 82 -2.94 -1.12 19.32
CA LEU A 82 -2.61 -0.70 20.69
C LEU A 82 -2.63 -1.88 21.67
N ARG A 83 -3.65 -2.75 21.59
CA ARG A 83 -3.75 -3.93 22.45
C ARG A 83 -2.61 -4.92 22.17
N TRP A 84 -2.23 -5.06 20.92
CA TRP A 84 -1.10 -5.92 20.55
C TRP A 84 0.21 -5.37 21.09
N ARG A 85 0.45 -4.06 20.94
CA ARG A 85 1.57 -3.39 21.63
C ARG A 85 1.56 -3.65 23.13
N GLN A 86 0.41 -3.48 23.80
CA GLN A 86 0.26 -3.75 25.23
C GLN A 86 0.64 -5.20 25.56
N ALA A 87 0.15 -6.17 24.81
CA ALA A 87 0.42 -7.58 25.04
C ALA A 87 1.92 -7.90 24.92
N ILE A 88 2.60 -7.41 23.88
CA ILE A 88 4.04 -7.61 23.69
C ILE A 88 4.84 -6.94 24.82
N THR A 89 4.54 -5.68 25.10
CA THR A 89 5.24 -4.90 26.14
C THR A 89 5.14 -5.57 27.52
N PHE A 90 3.94 -5.97 27.91
CA PHE A 90 3.72 -6.60 29.22
C PHE A 90 4.05 -8.09 29.27
N ASN A 91 4.37 -8.70 28.14
CA ASN A 91 5.06 -9.99 28.10
C ASN A 91 6.56 -9.85 28.40
N TYR A 92 7.20 -8.80 27.90
CA TYR A 92 8.63 -8.58 28.13
C TYR A 92 8.98 -8.02 29.52
N ILE A 93 8.18 -7.09 30.06
CA ILE A 93 8.49 -6.40 31.34
C ILE A 93 8.72 -7.37 32.50
N PRO A 94 7.84 -8.35 32.80
CA PRO A 94 8.06 -9.29 33.89
C PRO A 94 9.32 -10.12 33.70
N ARG A 95 9.57 -10.61 32.51
CA ARG A 95 10.74 -11.43 32.18
C ARG A 95 12.03 -10.63 32.30
N TRP A 96 12.04 -9.41 31.79
CA TRP A 96 13.20 -8.50 31.92
C TRP A 96 13.49 -8.14 33.38
N ARG A 97 12.45 -7.99 34.20
CA ARG A 97 12.60 -7.67 35.64
C ARG A 97 13.32 -8.77 36.42
N THR A 98 13.18 -10.03 36.03
CA THR A 98 13.79 -11.18 36.71
C THR A 98 15.26 -11.40 36.32
N VAL A 99 15.71 -10.89 35.19
CA VAL A 99 17.07 -11.05 34.68
C VAL A 99 18.01 -10.10 35.43
N GLU A 100 19.02 -10.65 36.13
CA GLU A 100 20.04 -9.88 36.86
C GLU A 100 21.08 -9.24 35.95
N VAL A 101 21.29 -9.81 34.74
CA VAL A 101 22.28 -9.34 33.77
C VAL A 101 21.71 -8.14 33.00
N GLU A 102 22.50 -7.08 32.91
CA GLU A 102 22.12 -5.91 32.12
C GLU A 102 22.09 -6.24 30.61
N ILE A 103 20.91 -6.17 30.01
CA ILE A 103 20.73 -6.35 28.57
C ILE A 103 20.76 -4.97 27.91
N GLU A 104 21.77 -4.73 27.08
CA GLU A 104 21.96 -3.46 26.39
C GLU A 104 20.73 -3.07 25.55
N GLY A 105 20.24 -1.85 25.77
CA GLY A 105 19.12 -1.29 25.03
C GLY A 105 17.76 -1.91 25.34
N ALA A 106 17.58 -2.64 26.46
CA ALA A 106 16.30 -3.27 26.84
C ALA A 106 15.15 -2.27 26.88
N SER A 107 15.34 -1.09 27.47
CA SER A 107 14.32 -0.03 27.52
C SER A 107 13.86 0.41 26.14
N GLN A 108 14.77 0.56 25.19
CA GLN A 108 14.46 0.91 23.80
C GLN A 108 13.68 -0.22 23.11
N ARG A 109 14.05 -1.49 23.35
CA ARG A 109 13.33 -2.65 22.78
C ARG A 109 11.89 -2.71 23.28
N ILE A 110 11.70 -2.57 24.59
CA ILE A 110 10.38 -2.64 25.23
C ILE A 110 9.50 -1.45 24.84
N GLN A 111 10.05 -0.24 24.83
CA GLN A 111 9.25 0.97 24.60
C GLN A 111 9.11 1.30 23.10
N GLU A 112 10.22 1.39 22.36
CA GLU A 112 10.22 1.91 20.98
C GLU A 112 9.99 0.79 19.96
N ASP A 113 10.77 -0.31 20.01
CA ASP A 113 10.66 -1.35 19.02
C ASP A 113 9.33 -2.10 19.08
N CYS A 114 8.77 -2.36 20.27
CA CYS A 114 7.42 -2.93 20.41
C CYS A 114 6.34 -2.01 19.82
N ASN A 115 6.46 -0.69 20.01
CA ASN A 115 5.52 0.27 19.44
C ASN A 115 5.61 0.33 17.91
N ARG A 116 6.83 0.42 17.37
CA ARG A 116 7.05 0.45 15.92
C ARG A 116 6.60 -0.85 15.26
N PHE A 117 6.93 -1.99 15.86
CA PHE A 117 6.49 -3.29 15.37
C PHE A 117 4.97 -3.38 15.26
N ALA A 118 4.26 -3.08 16.35
CA ALA A 118 2.80 -3.14 16.37
C ALA A 118 2.18 -2.21 15.30
N ARG A 119 2.68 -0.98 15.15
CA ARG A 119 2.17 -0.03 14.14
C ARG A 119 2.42 -0.48 12.71
N ILE A 120 3.62 -0.99 12.42
CA ILE A 120 3.96 -1.43 11.07
C ILE A 120 3.15 -2.67 10.70
N VAL A 121 3.05 -3.64 11.62
CA VAL A 121 2.25 -4.84 11.34
C VAL A 121 0.76 -4.52 11.21
N GLU A 122 0.24 -3.58 12.00
CA GLU A 122 -1.12 -3.06 11.84
C GLU A 122 -1.32 -2.50 10.43
N SER A 123 -0.51 -1.52 10.02
CA SER A 123 -0.71 -0.81 8.75
C SER A 123 -0.39 -1.68 7.53
N LEU A 124 0.78 -2.33 7.51
CA LEU A 124 1.23 -3.16 6.40
C LEU A 124 0.41 -4.44 6.28
N GLY A 125 0.10 -5.09 7.41
CA GLY A 125 -0.73 -6.30 7.44
C GLY A 125 -2.11 -6.06 6.85
N LEU A 126 -2.74 -4.92 7.20
CA LEU A 126 -4.03 -4.53 6.62
C LEU A 126 -3.95 -4.26 5.13
N GLN A 127 -2.89 -3.59 4.67
CA GLN A 127 -2.68 -3.33 3.24
C GLN A 127 -2.51 -4.64 2.46
N ILE A 128 -1.73 -5.59 2.97
CA ILE A 128 -1.53 -6.92 2.36
C ILE A 128 -2.85 -7.68 2.26
N VAL A 129 -3.60 -7.78 3.38
CA VAL A 129 -4.88 -8.48 3.39
C VAL A 129 -5.87 -7.82 2.43
N ARG A 130 -5.96 -6.49 2.43
CA ARG A 130 -6.81 -5.75 1.49
C ARG A 130 -6.41 -6.00 0.03
N SER A 131 -5.11 -6.00 -0.29
CA SER A 131 -4.61 -6.28 -1.64
C SER A 131 -4.99 -7.67 -2.12
N ILE A 132 -4.78 -8.69 -1.28
CA ILE A 132 -5.16 -10.08 -1.61
C ILE A 132 -6.67 -10.17 -1.86
N MET A 133 -7.49 -9.60 -0.98
CA MET A 133 -8.95 -9.59 -1.14
C MET A 133 -9.37 -8.84 -2.42
N THR A 134 -8.69 -7.73 -2.74
CA THR A 134 -8.95 -6.97 -3.96
C THR A 134 -8.59 -7.76 -5.21
N LEU A 135 -7.46 -8.45 -5.23
CA LEU A 135 -7.07 -9.33 -6.33
C LEU A 135 -8.08 -10.47 -6.53
N ILE A 136 -8.50 -11.14 -5.44
CA ILE A 136 -9.52 -12.21 -5.49
C ILE A 136 -10.83 -11.67 -6.07
N ALA A 137 -11.23 -10.44 -5.76
CA ALA A 137 -12.49 -9.87 -6.23
C ALA A 137 -12.39 -9.34 -7.67
N PHE A 138 -11.29 -8.70 -8.06
CA PHE A 138 -11.18 -7.98 -9.32
C PHE A 138 -10.60 -8.80 -10.49
N ILE A 139 -9.81 -9.85 -10.23
CA ILE A 139 -9.33 -10.75 -11.30
C ILE A 139 -10.50 -11.43 -12.03
N PRO A 140 -11.51 -12.01 -11.35
CA PRO A 140 -12.68 -12.58 -12.03
C PRO A 140 -13.50 -11.54 -12.81
N ILE A 141 -13.59 -10.30 -12.29
CA ILE A 141 -14.30 -9.21 -12.99
C ILE A 141 -13.57 -8.86 -14.29
N LEU A 142 -12.26 -8.70 -14.21
CA LEU A 142 -11.43 -8.40 -15.38
C LEU A 142 -11.45 -9.55 -16.39
N TRP A 143 -11.53 -10.81 -15.91
CA TRP A 143 -11.71 -11.97 -16.75
C TRP A 143 -13.04 -11.93 -17.51
N GLY A 144 -14.17 -11.70 -16.81
CA GLY A 144 -15.49 -11.59 -17.44
C GLY A 144 -15.65 -10.37 -18.37
N LEU A 145 -14.89 -9.28 -18.12
CA LEU A 145 -14.84 -8.14 -19.03
C LEU A 145 -14.01 -8.44 -20.30
N SER A 146 -13.07 -9.37 -20.23
CA SER A 146 -12.27 -9.77 -21.38
C SER A 146 -13.11 -10.35 -22.52
N ASP A 147 -14.21 -11.02 -22.20
CA ASP A 147 -15.11 -11.61 -23.19
C ASP A 147 -15.86 -10.55 -24.04
N LYS A 148 -15.94 -9.33 -23.50
CA LYS A 148 -16.60 -8.18 -24.17
C LYS A 148 -15.63 -7.35 -25.01
N VAL A 149 -14.33 -7.58 -24.87
CA VAL A 149 -13.29 -6.74 -25.49
C VAL A 149 -12.44 -7.58 -26.42
N ALA A 150 -12.57 -7.36 -27.71
CA ALA A 150 -11.69 -7.97 -28.71
C ALA A 150 -10.35 -7.22 -28.74
N ILE A 151 -9.29 -7.76 -28.14
CA ILE A 151 -7.96 -7.17 -28.17
C ILE A 151 -7.27 -7.67 -29.45
N PRO A 152 -6.85 -6.77 -30.36
CA PRO A 152 -6.01 -7.15 -31.49
C PRO A 152 -4.77 -7.92 -30.97
N PHE A 153 -4.40 -9.02 -31.57
CA PHE A 153 -3.30 -9.93 -31.21
C PHE A 153 -3.56 -10.91 -30.04
N LEU A 154 -4.66 -10.75 -29.24
CA LEU A 154 -4.97 -11.60 -28.09
C LEU A 154 -6.39 -12.17 -28.15
N GLN A 155 -7.00 -12.20 -29.33
CA GLN A 155 -8.42 -12.61 -29.50
C GLN A 155 -8.66 -14.08 -29.14
N ASP A 156 -7.63 -14.94 -29.32
CA ASP A 156 -7.74 -16.37 -29.04
C ASP A 156 -7.42 -16.72 -27.55
N ILE A 157 -7.06 -15.71 -26.74
CA ILE A 157 -6.68 -15.94 -25.34
C ILE A 157 -7.83 -15.55 -24.41
N ASN A 158 -8.43 -16.54 -23.77
CA ASN A 158 -9.43 -16.32 -22.74
C ASN A 158 -8.84 -15.50 -21.56
N GLY A 159 -9.55 -14.48 -21.09
CA GLY A 159 -9.08 -13.62 -20.02
C GLY A 159 -7.93 -12.69 -20.41
N SER A 160 -7.85 -12.28 -21.68
CA SER A 160 -6.78 -11.48 -22.25
C SER A 160 -6.45 -10.20 -21.44
N LEU A 161 -7.45 -9.51 -20.89
CA LEU A 161 -7.25 -8.35 -20.03
C LEU A 161 -6.51 -8.69 -18.72
N VAL A 162 -6.77 -9.87 -18.15
CA VAL A 162 -6.08 -10.33 -16.94
C VAL A 162 -4.61 -10.57 -17.25
N TRP A 163 -4.31 -11.24 -18.38
CA TRP A 163 -2.92 -11.49 -18.78
C TRP A 163 -2.17 -10.22 -19.07
N VAL A 164 -2.79 -9.24 -19.74
CA VAL A 164 -2.18 -7.91 -19.95
C VAL A 164 -1.90 -7.24 -18.59
N ALA A 165 -2.88 -7.23 -17.67
CA ALA A 165 -2.68 -6.63 -16.35
C ALA A 165 -1.55 -7.31 -15.57
N LEU A 166 -1.48 -8.64 -15.60
CA LEU A 166 -0.42 -9.41 -14.93
C LEU A 166 0.96 -9.13 -15.53
N VAL A 167 1.08 -9.24 -16.86
CA VAL A 167 2.36 -9.03 -17.56
C VAL A 167 2.91 -7.64 -17.31
N VAL A 168 2.06 -6.60 -17.43
CA VAL A 168 2.50 -5.22 -17.24
C VAL A 168 2.79 -4.94 -15.75
N SER A 169 1.97 -5.46 -14.82
CA SER A 169 2.20 -5.28 -13.39
C SER A 169 3.47 -6.01 -12.92
N VAL A 170 3.63 -7.27 -13.26
CA VAL A 170 4.81 -8.06 -12.89
C VAL A 170 6.07 -7.55 -13.62
N GLY A 171 5.95 -7.21 -14.90
CA GLY A 171 7.05 -6.60 -15.65
C GLY A 171 7.52 -5.29 -15.02
N GLY A 172 6.59 -4.43 -14.62
CA GLY A 172 6.92 -3.20 -13.92
C GLY A 172 7.58 -3.45 -12.55
N LEU A 173 7.14 -4.47 -11.80
CA LEU A 173 7.80 -4.91 -10.56
C LEU A 173 9.26 -5.32 -10.80
N ILE A 174 9.50 -6.13 -11.82
CA ILE A 174 10.84 -6.60 -12.17
C ILE A 174 11.75 -5.42 -12.54
N ILE A 175 11.27 -4.50 -13.38
CA ILE A 175 12.05 -3.32 -13.77
C ILE A 175 12.30 -2.42 -12.55
N SER A 176 11.30 -2.22 -11.70
CA SER A 176 11.45 -1.42 -10.46
C SER A 176 12.48 -2.02 -9.51
N TRP A 177 12.54 -3.35 -9.42
CA TRP A 177 13.58 -4.04 -8.67
C TRP A 177 14.99 -3.71 -9.22
N PHE A 178 15.18 -3.77 -10.53
CA PHE A 178 16.47 -3.44 -11.14
C PHE A 178 16.85 -1.98 -10.93
N VAL A 179 15.92 -1.05 -11.12
CA VAL A 179 16.18 0.40 -10.92
C VAL A 179 16.49 0.70 -9.44
N GLY A 180 15.79 0.03 -8.50
CA GLY A 180 15.96 0.22 -7.07
C GLY A 180 17.11 -0.58 -6.44
N TRP A 181 17.78 -1.46 -7.18
CA TRP A 181 18.76 -2.41 -6.64
C TRP A 181 19.86 -1.80 -5.76
N PHE A 182 20.33 -0.61 -6.10
CA PHE A 182 21.41 0.07 -5.37
C PHE A 182 20.95 0.82 -4.13
N LEU A 183 19.65 1.13 -3.99
CA LEU A 183 19.12 1.95 -2.90
C LEU A 183 19.41 1.38 -1.51
N PRO A 184 19.22 0.07 -1.22
CA PRO A 184 19.50 -0.46 0.12
C PRO A 184 20.96 -0.32 0.53
N GLY A 185 21.91 -0.48 -0.41
CA GLY A 185 23.33 -0.31 -0.15
C GLY A 185 23.72 1.14 0.14
N LEU A 186 23.12 2.08 -0.59
CA LEU A 186 23.32 3.51 -0.36
C LEU A 186 22.72 3.98 0.96
N GLU A 187 21.55 3.48 1.31
CA GLU A 187 20.90 3.75 2.59
C GLU A 187 21.72 3.22 3.77
N TYR A 188 22.25 2.00 3.65
CA TYR A 188 23.15 1.43 4.66
C TYR A 188 24.41 2.29 4.85
N ASN A 189 25.03 2.74 3.76
CA ASN A 189 26.21 3.62 3.83
C ASN A 189 25.87 4.95 4.48
N ASN A 190 24.70 5.51 4.18
CA ASN A 190 24.23 6.74 4.79
C ASN A 190 24.05 6.59 6.31
N GLN A 191 23.40 5.52 6.75
CA GLN A 191 23.25 5.21 8.20
C GLN A 191 24.59 5.05 8.89
N LYS A 192 25.61 4.50 8.23
CA LYS A 192 26.95 4.32 8.78
C LYS A 192 27.66 5.66 9.02
N VAL A 193 27.57 6.60 8.08
CA VAL A 193 28.22 7.92 8.25
C VAL A 193 27.47 8.78 9.27
N GLU A 194 26.14 8.69 9.34
CA GLU A 194 25.34 9.31 10.40
C GLU A 194 25.70 8.76 11.79
N ALA A 195 25.88 7.46 11.91
CA ALA A 195 26.29 6.83 13.18
C ALA A 195 27.67 7.30 13.62
N ALA A 196 28.62 7.48 12.68
CA ALA A 196 29.95 8.00 12.98
C ALA A 196 29.89 9.45 13.48
N PHE A 197 29.13 10.31 12.83
CA PHE A 197 28.91 11.70 13.25
C PHE A 197 28.25 11.78 14.63
N ARG A 198 27.19 11.00 14.86
CA ARG A 198 26.53 10.91 16.17
C ARG A 198 27.47 10.45 17.27
N LYS A 199 28.36 9.47 17.00
CA LYS A 199 29.34 8.99 17.99
C LYS A 199 30.24 10.10 18.46
N ASP A 200 30.78 10.92 17.58
CA ASP A 200 31.66 12.03 17.96
C ASP A 200 30.90 13.14 18.72
N LEU A 201 29.63 13.38 18.39
CA LEU A 201 28.80 14.30 19.17
C LEU A 201 28.53 13.80 20.59
N VAL A 202 28.25 12.51 20.76
CA VAL A 202 28.03 11.90 22.09
C VAL A 202 29.31 11.94 22.93
N LEU A 203 30.46 11.64 22.33
CA LEU A 203 31.75 11.80 23.01
C LEU A 203 32.04 13.25 23.37
N GLY A 204 31.56 14.20 22.55
CA GLY A 204 31.64 15.62 22.80
C GLY A 204 30.77 16.11 23.97
N GLU A 205 29.75 15.38 24.39
CA GLU A 205 28.99 15.71 25.61
C GLU A 205 29.87 15.63 26.87
N ASP A 206 30.78 14.63 26.90
CA ASP A 206 31.70 14.41 28.02
C ASP A 206 32.98 15.24 27.89
N ASP A 207 33.55 15.36 26.68
CA ASP A 207 34.80 16.09 26.40
C ASP A 207 34.67 16.95 25.13
N LYS A 208 34.18 18.17 25.31
CA LYS A 208 33.96 19.14 24.19
C LYS A 208 35.26 19.56 23.52
N ILE A 209 36.36 19.62 24.28
CA ILE A 209 37.65 20.14 23.77
C ILE A 209 38.23 19.21 22.72
N ASN A 210 38.16 17.88 22.94
CA ASN A 210 38.75 16.90 22.06
C ASN A 210 37.81 16.38 20.98
N TYR A 211 36.50 16.30 21.23
CA TYR A 211 35.55 15.69 20.31
C TYR A 211 34.59 16.64 19.60
N ALA A 212 34.26 17.81 20.21
CA ALA A 212 33.39 18.79 19.58
C ALA A 212 34.15 19.84 18.78
N GLN A 213 35.27 19.49 18.15
CA GLN A 213 36.05 20.41 17.30
C GLN A 213 35.29 20.67 16.00
N PRO A 214 35.03 21.94 15.65
CA PRO A 214 34.25 22.30 14.47
C PRO A 214 34.82 21.75 13.17
N GLU A 215 36.13 21.69 13.00
CA GLU A 215 36.82 21.23 11.81
C GLU A 215 36.58 19.72 11.60
N LYS A 216 36.71 18.93 12.67
CA LYS A 216 36.49 17.47 12.65
C LYS A 216 35.02 17.12 12.39
N LEU A 217 34.10 17.82 13.06
CA LEU A 217 32.67 17.63 12.85
C LEU A 217 32.26 18.05 11.42
N TRP A 218 32.89 19.08 10.89
CA TRP A 218 32.65 19.49 9.51
C TRP A 218 33.12 18.43 8.50
N GLU A 219 34.27 17.83 8.71
CA GLU A 219 34.77 16.73 7.86
C GLU A 219 33.82 15.53 7.85
N LEU A 220 33.35 15.12 9.03
CA LEU A 220 32.33 14.05 9.15
C LEU A 220 31.04 14.44 8.43
N PHE A 221 30.60 15.71 8.56
CA PHE A 221 29.42 16.21 7.89
C PHE A 221 29.57 16.27 6.36
N LEU A 222 30.74 16.55 5.84
CA LEU A 222 31.03 16.44 4.40
C LEU A 222 30.86 14.99 3.91
N GLY A 223 31.24 14.00 4.69
CA GLY A 223 30.98 12.60 4.42
C GLY A 223 29.47 12.29 4.34
N ILE A 224 28.68 12.79 5.27
CA ILE A 224 27.22 12.71 5.27
C ILE A 224 26.67 13.34 3.99
N ARG A 225 27.05 14.61 3.70
CA ARG A 225 26.60 15.34 2.51
C ARG A 225 26.87 14.57 1.22
N PHE A 226 28.06 14.00 1.07
CA PHE A 226 28.42 13.22 -0.11
C PHE A 226 27.54 11.98 -0.28
N ASN A 227 27.30 11.22 0.81
CA ASN A 227 26.44 10.05 0.77
C ASN A 227 24.99 10.42 0.49
N TYR A 228 24.44 11.48 1.09
CA TYR A 228 23.09 11.97 0.79
C TYR A 228 22.94 12.42 -0.65
N GLN A 229 23.91 13.10 -1.25
CA GLN A 229 23.85 13.50 -2.65
C GLN A 229 23.75 12.28 -3.57
N ARG A 230 24.53 11.21 -3.31
CA ARG A 230 24.44 9.96 -4.07
C ARG A 230 23.08 9.27 -3.86
N LEU A 231 22.64 9.19 -2.64
CA LEU A 231 21.36 8.59 -2.27
C LEU A 231 20.20 9.32 -2.96
N TYR A 232 20.14 10.65 -2.88
CA TYR A 232 19.09 11.46 -3.51
C TYR A 232 19.08 11.37 -5.02
N LEU A 233 20.24 11.25 -5.67
CA LEU A 233 20.33 11.02 -7.11
C LEU A 233 19.68 9.68 -7.50
N HIS A 234 19.98 8.62 -6.77
CA HIS A 234 19.38 7.29 -7.02
C HIS A 234 17.89 7.26 -6.69
N TYR A 235 17.44 7.92 -5.61
CA TYR A 235 16.02 8.13 -5.35
C TYR A 235 15.36 8.95 -6.46
N GLY A 236 16.05 9.95 -7.02
CA GLY A 236 15.56 10.70 -8.18
C GLY A 236 15.27 9.81 -9.38
N TYR A 237 16.19 8.93 -9.75
CA TYR A 237 15.98 7.95 -10.83
C TYR A 237 14.87 6.95 -10.52
N PHE A 238 14.85 6.43 -9.29
CA PHE A 238 13.81 5.50 -8.86
C PHE A 238 12.43 6.14 -8.88
N ASN A 239 12.29 7.35 -8.34
CA ASN A 239 11.04 8.09 -8.33
C ASN A 239 10.60 8.49 -9.74
N ALA A 240 11.53 8.88 -10.62
CA ALA A 240 11.23 9.15 -12.03
C ALA A 240 10.66 7.90 -12.72
N TRP A 241 11.28 6.75 -12.50
CA TRP A 241 10.78 5.46 -12.99
C TRP A 241 9.39 5.15 -12.43
N MET A 242 9.21 5.23 -11.09
CA MET A 242 7.94 4.91 -10.44
C MET A 242 6.80 5.79 -10.95
N ASN A 243 7.02 7.11 -11.01
CA ASN A 243 6.01 8.03 -11.55
C ASN A 243 5.69 7.76 -13.02
N THR A 244 6.71 7.44 -13.83
CA THR A 244 6.51 7.09 -15.26
C THR A 244 5.69 5.80 -15.36
N TYR A 245 6.04 4.78 -14.58
CA TYR A 245 5.34 3.52 -14.54
C TYR A 245 3.88 3.68 -14.13
N ASP A 246 3.60 4.44 -13.07
CA ASP A 246 2.23 4.72 -12.62
C ASP A 246 1.42 5.44 -13.71
N GLN A 247 2.00 6.39 -14.44
CA GLN A 247 1.34 7.06 -15.56
C GLN A 247 1.08 6.11 -16.74
N ILE A 248 2.05 5.25 -17.08
CA ILE A 248 1.86 4.21 -18.11
C ILE A 248 0.69 3.30 -17.72
N MET A 249 0.59 2.90 -16.45
CA MET A 249 -0.47 2.02 -15.96
C MET A 249 -1.87 2.66 -16.00
N VAL A 250 -1.96 3.99 -15.97
CA VAL A 250 -3.23 4.70 -16.24
C VAL A 250 -3.62 4.57 -17.71
N VAL A 251 -2.68 4.64 -18.64
CA VAL A 251 -2.94 4.68 -20.08
C VAL A 251 -3.17 3.28 -20.69
N VAL A 252 -2.47 2.25 -20.17
CA VAL A 252 -2.52 0.88 -20.72
C VAL A 252 -3.95 0.35 -20.92
N PRO A 253 -4.87 0.39 -19.93
CA PRO A 253 -6.22 -0.11 -20.15
C PRO A 253 -6.95 0.62 -21.28
N TYR A 254 -6.77 1.93 -21.42
CA TYR A 254 -7.38 2.71 -22.51
C TYR A 254 -6.81 2.33 -23.88
N LEU A 255 -5.50 2.09 -23.99
CA LEU A 255 -4.87 1.62 -25.22
C LEU A 255 -5.43 0.26 -25.67
N VAL A 256 -5.68 -0.62 -24.70
CA VAL A 256 -6.17 -1.98 -24.95
C VAL A 256 -7.66 -1.99 -25.30
N VAL A 257 -8.46 -1.20 -24.62
CA VAL A 257 -9.94 -1.26 -24.72
C VAL A 257 -10.50 -0.19 -25.66
N GLY A 258 -9.78 0.93 -25.84
CA GLY A 258 -10.22 2.07 -26.65
C GLY A 258 -10.67 1.73 -28.07
N PRO A 259 -9.97 0.89 -28.84
CA PRO A 259 -10.41 0.48 -30.17
C PRO A 259 -11.81 -0.11 -30.20
N GLY A 260 -12.19 -0.87 -29.14
CA GLY A 260 -13.53 -1.44 -28.98
C GLY A 260 -14.64 -0.40 -28.83
N LEU A 261 -14.34 0.74 -28.20
CA LEU A 261 -15.27 1.86 -28.07
C LEU A 261 -15.54 2.52 -29.43
N PHE A 262 -14.49 2.77 -30.21
CA PHE A 262 -14.61 3.42 -31.53
C PHE A 262 -15.23 2.49 -32.58
N SER A 263 -15.11 1.17 -32.43
CA SER A 263 -15.81 0.20 -33.28
C SER A 263 -17.26 -0.01 -32.87
N GLY A 264 -17.74 0.58 -31.76
CA GLY A 264 -19.10 0.37 -31.25
C GLY A 264 -19.32 -0.98 -30.58
N ALA A 265 -18.27 -1.79 -30.40
CA ALA A 265 -18.35 -3.10 -29.74
C ALA A 265 -18.62 -3.00 -28.24
N ILE A 266 -18.16 -1.94 -27.60
CA ILE A 266 -18.34 -1.66 -26.16
C ILE A 266 -18.75 -0.21 -25.93
N LEU A 267 -19.41 0.02 -24.78
CA LEU A 267 -19.78 1.36 -24.32
C LEU A 267 -18.71 1.96 -23.39
N LEU A 268 -18.76 3.28 -23.19
CA LEU A 268 -17.83 4.03 -22.35
C LEU A 268 -17.78 3.48 -20.91
N GLY A 269 -18.92 3.08 -20.36
CA GLY A 269 -18.96 2.47 -19.03
C GLY A 269 -18.12 1.19 -18.92
N THR A 270 -18.06 0.38 -19.98
CA THR A 270 -17.17 -0.80 -20.00
C THR A 270 -15.71 -0.39 -19.98
N VAL A 271 -15.33 0.66 -20.72
CA VAL A 271 -13.95 1.20 -20.70
C VAL A 271 -13.57 1.64 -19.28
N VAL A 272 -14.45 2.36 -18.60
CA VAL A 272 -14.23 2.83 -17.23
C VAL A 272 -14.15 1.65 -16.24
N GLN A 273 -15.04 0.66 -16.38
CA GLN A 273 -14.99 -0.57 -15.55
C GLN A 273 -13.68 -1.32 -15.70
N VAL A 274 -13.20 -1.50 -16.94
CA VAL A 274 -11.91 -2.17 -17.20
C VAL A 274 -10.77 -1.35 -16.63
N SER A 275 -10.75 -0.03 -16.86
CA SER A 275 -9.70 0.84 -16.32
C SER A 275 -9.65 0.78 -14.80
N ASN A 276 -10.78 0.87 -14.11
CA ASN A 276 -10.86 0.77 -12.67
C ASN A 276 -10.41 -0.62 -12.14
N ALA A 277 -10.87 -1.70 -12.76
CA ALA A 277 -10.48 -3.06 -12.39
C ALA A 277 -8.98 -3.29 -12.60
N PHE A 278 -8.44 -2.79 -13.72
CA PHE A 278 -7.02 -2.85 -14.03
C PHE A 278 -6.18 -2.12 -12.98
N GLN A 279 -6.59 -0.89 -12.59
CA GLN A 279 -5.91 -0.11 -11.55
C GLN A 279 -5.96 -0.82 -10.18
N ARG A 280 -7.06 -1.51 -9.85
CA ARG A 280 -7.16 -2.29 -8.62
C ARG A 280 -6.22 -3.48 -8.60
N VAL A 281 -6.12 -4.19 -9.72
CA VAL A 281 -5.18 -5.31 -9.86
C VAL A 281 -3.74 -4.81 -9.81
N HIS A 282 -3.41 -3.77 -10.56
CA HIS A 282 -2.11 -3.12 -10.52
C HIS A 282 -1.72 -2.67 -9.10
N GLY A 283 -2.60 -1.94 -8.40
CA GLY A 283 -2.37 -1.48 -7.04
C GLY A 283 -2.13 -2.62 -6.04
N GLY A 284 -2.76 -3.78 -6.25
CA GLY A 284 -2.50 -4.98 -5.48
C GLY A 284 -1.06 -5.49 -5.61
N PHE A 285 -0.51 -5.48 -6.82
CA PHE A 285 0.89 -5.87 -7.07
C PHE A 285 1.89 -4.79 -6.64
N SER A 286 1.59 -3.51 -6.88
CA SER A 286 2.48 -2.39 -6.55
C SER A 286 2.66 -2.16 -5.06
N LEU A 287 1.84 -2.76 -4.20
CA LEU A 287 1.90 -2.62 -2.75
C LEU A 287 3.31 -2.86 -2.20
N PHE A 288 3.99 -3.89 -2.69
CA PHE A 288 5.34 -4.23 -2.23
C PHE A 288 6.37 -3.15 -2.58
N LEU A 289 6.25 -2.52 -3.75
CA LEU A 289 7.15 -1.45 -4.18
C LEU A 289 6.98 -0.20 -3.32
N HIS A 290 5.73 0.21 -3.11
CA HIS A 290 5.41 1.41 -2.34
C HIS A 290 5.71 1.26 -0.83
N ASN A 291 5.78 0.04 -0.32
CA ASN A 291 6.05 -0.24 1.09
C ASN A 291 7.43 -0.85 1.35
N TRP A 292 8.36 -0.79 0.39
CA TRP A 292 9.67 -1.43 0.51
C TRP A 292 10.45 -0.99 1.75
N THR A 293 10.50 0.31 2.03
CA THR A 293 11.15 0.88 3.22
C THR A 293 10.52 0.39 4.51
N THR A 294 9.19 0.37 4.57
CA THR A 294 8.43 -0.13 5.73
C THR A 294 8.66 -1.62 5.97
N ILE A 295 8.74 -2.42 4.90
CA ILE A 295 9.05 -3.87 4.99
C ILE A 295 10.47 -4.08 5.52
N THR A 296 11.43 -3.29 5.05
CA THR A 296 12.82 -3.36 5.50
C THR A 296 12.95 -2.94 6.96
N GLU A 297 12.24 -1.88 7.38
CA GLU A 297 12.16 -1.44 8.76
C GLU A 297 11.55 -2.53 9.65
N LEU A 298 10.43 -3.14 9.25
CA LEU A 298 9.79 -4.25 9.97
C LEU A 298 10.77 -5.40 10.20
N ARG A 299 11.50 -5.80 9.15
CA ARG A 299 12.50 -6.86 9.25
C ARG A 299 13.61 -6.52 10.25
N SER A 300 14.07 -5.28 10.24
CA SER A 300 15.10 -4.81 11.19
C SER A 300 14.60 -4.82 12.64
N ILE A 301 13.40 -4.30 12.89
CA ILE A 301 12.77 -4.29 14.20
C ILE A 301 12.53 -5.71 14.70
N TRP A 302 11.98 -6.58 13.84
CA TRP A 302 11.75 -7.99 14.17
C TRP A 302 13.03 -8.71 14.57
N LYS A 303 14.14 -8.47 13.83
CA LYS A 303 15.44 -9.04 14.18
C LYS A 303 15.90 -8.61 15.58
N ARG A 304 15.80 -7.31 15.89
CA ARG A 304 16.18 -6.79 17.21
C ARG A 304 15.33 -7.33 18.35
N LEU A 305 14.01 -7.43 18.14
CA LEU A 305 13.11 -8.02 19.14
C LEU A 305 13.39 -9.51 19.33
N HIS A 306 13.70 -10.24 18.27
CA HIS A 306 14.08 -11.65 18.36
C HIS A 306 15.41 -11.86 19.09
N GLU A 307 16.41 -11.02 18.84
CA GLU A 307 17.68 -11.02 19.58
C GLU A 307 17.45 -10.70 21.07
N PHE A 308 16.60 -9.73 21.37
CA PHE A 308 16.23 -9.40 22.75
C PHE A 308 15.53 -10.57 23.44
N GLU A 309 14.57 -11.20 22.80
CA GLU A 309 13.86 -12.37 23.30
C GLU A 309 14.81 -13.56 23.54
N SER A 310 15.72 -13.80 22.61
CA SER A 310 16.74 -14.84 22.72
C SER A 310 17.65 -14.62 23.94
N ASN A 311 18.02 -13.36 24.22
CA ASN A 311 18.79 -13.01 25.40
C ASN A 311 18.00 -13.23 26.69
N LEU A 312 16.72 -12.85 26.73
CA LEU A 312 15.85 -13.11 27.87
C LEU A 312 15.78 -14.61 28.17
N ILE A 313 15.48 -15.45 27.17
CA ILE A 313 15.41 -16.92 27.33
C ILE A 313 16.73 -17.49 27.85
N LYS A 314 17.85 -17.01 27.32
CA LYS A 314 19.19 -17.49 27.73
C LYS A 314 19.46 -17.22 29.22
N TYR A 315 19.10 -16.07 29.73
CA TYR A 315 19.34 -15.68 31.10
C TYR A 315 18.30 -16.25 32.06
N GLU A 316 17.03 -16.36 31.69
CA GLU A 316 16.01 -17.10 32.45
C GLU A 316 16.40 -18.56 32.69
N THR A 317 16.94 -19.26 31.68
CA THR A 317 17.34 -20.67 31.79
C THR A 317 18.59 -20.87 32.65
N THR A 318 19.40 -19.83 32.83
CA THR A 318 20.62 -19.89 33.68
C THR A 318 20.26 -19.81 35.17
N GLU A 319 19.25 -19.04 35.52
CA GLU A 319 18.75 -18.92 36.91
C GLU A 319 18.03 -20.18 37.40
N GLU A 320 17.30 -20.91 36.53
CA GLU A 320 16.68 -22.20 36.92
C GLU A 320 17.70 -23.33 37.24
N LYS A 321 18.98 -23.14 36.88
CA LYS A 321 20.05 -24.14 37.10
C LYS A 321 20.98 -23.83 38.25
N THR A 322 20.82 -22.68 38.90
CA THR A 322 21.52 -22.29 40.11
C THR A 322 20.64 -22.37 41.34
#